data_730199c265c45b3456af253ab015a402
#
_entry.id   730199c265c45b3456af253ab015a402
#
_cell.length_a   1.000
_cell.length_b   1.000
_cell.length_c   1.000
_cell.angle_alpha   90.00
_cell.angle_beta   90.00
_cell.angle_gamma   90.00
#
_symmetry.space_group_name_H-M   'P 1'
#
loop_
_entity.id
_entity.type
_entity.pdbx_description
1 polymer ?
#
loop_
_entity_poly.entity_id
_entity_poly.type
_entity_poly.pdbx_seq_one_letter_code
_entity_poly.pdbx_strand_id
1 'polypeptide(L)'
;MLDGVNLIIYGAAVSAISFFGVLFLTPAAIRSLTAKRKVVPDAHKAEKPPVPRPAGPVIMISIAAAEIVLFVLTMNIAILAILLTTAIAFIVGYIDDSRVMPGWFKPVALLAAAVPLVVLDVLHMGEVYGESLNLIFGRAYIPLLYMPLIFVIIPVAGNTINSIDVLNGVASGFLIIAVIPLLASIAI
;
A
#
# COMPACT_ATOMS: atom_id res chain seq x y z
N MET A 1 -19.19 8.56 -13.61
CA MET A 1 -19.59 7.77 -12.43
C MET A 1 -19.63 6.32 -12.88
N LEU A 2 -18.87 5.42 -12.28
CA LEU A 2 -18.94 3.99 -12.64
C LEU A 2 -20.27 3.45 -12.12
N ASP A 3 -21.02 2.70 -12.97
CA ASP A 3 -22.20 2.00 -12.52
C ASP A 3 -21.82 1.00 -11.42
N GLY A 4 -22.69 0.83 -10.41
CA GLY A 4 -22.42 -0.06 -9.27
C GLY A 4 -22.01 -1.48 -9.68
N VAL A 5 -22.52 -1.98 -10.80
CA VAL A 5 -22.15 -3.28 -11.39
C VAL A 5 -20.69 -3.27 -11.86
N ASN A 6 -20.24 -2.20 -12.52
CA ASN A 6 -18.86 -2.07 -12.99
C ASN A 6 -17.88 -1.97 -11.81
N LEU A 7 -18.26 -1.28 -10.74
CA LEU A 7 -17.46 -1.18 -9.52
C LEU A 7 -17.22 -2.55 -8.89
N ILE A 8 -18.26 -3.39 -8.81
CA ILE A 8 -18.16 -4.75 -8.28
C ILE A 8 -17.26 -5.62 -9.17
N ILE A 9 -17.45 -5.55 -10.51
CA ILE A 9 -16.65 -6.33 -11.46
C ILE A 9 -15.18 -5.94 -11.38
N TYR A 10 -14.86 -4.65 -11.38
CA TYR A 10 -13.48 -4.17 -11.30
C TYR A 10 -12.86 -4.51 -9.95
N GLY A 11 -13.60 -4.35 -8.86
CA GLY A 11 -13.15 -4.74 -7.52
C GLY A 11 -12.84 -6.23 -7.42
N ALA A 12 -13.71 -7.09 -7.96
CA ALA A 12 -13.49 -8.53 -8.02
C ALA A 12 -12.27 -8.89 -8.88
N ALA A 13 -12.11 -8.27 -10.05
CA ALA A 13 -10.98 -8.51 -10.94
C ALA A 13 -9.65 -8.12 -10.29
N VAL A 14 -9.56 -6.93 -9.71
CA VAL A 14 -8.36 -6.43 -9.01
C VAL A 14 -8.01 -7.32 -7.82
N SER A 15 -9.01 -7.71 -7.04
CA SER A 15 -8.82 -8.62 -5.89
C SER A 15 -8.32 -9.99 -6.35
N ALA A 16 -8.89 -10.54 -7.43
CA ALA A 16 -8.47 -11.82 -7.99
C ALA A 16 -7.02 -11.74 -8.52
N ILE A 17 -6.67 -10.71 -9.29
CA ILE A 17 -5.31 -10.53 -9.80
C ILE A 17 -4.30 -10.45 -8.67
N SER A 18 -4.56 -9.62 -7.65
CA SER A 18 -3.68 -9.48 -6.49
C SER A 18 -3.55 -10.79 -5.71
N PHE A 19 -4.67 -11.44 -5.42
CA PHE A 19 -4.70 -12.70 -4.66
C PHE A 19 -3.96 -13.83 -5.38
N PHE A 20 -4.31 -14.09 -6.63
CA PHE A 20 -3.68 -15.15 -7.41
C PHE A 20 -2.22 -14.82 -7.75
N GLY A 21 -1.90 -13.54 -7.97
CA GLY A 21 -0.53 -13.08 -8.15
C GLY A 21 0.33 -13.47 -6.93
N VAL A 22 -0.07 -13.10 -5.73
CA VAL A 22 0.64 -13.48 -4.49
C VAL A 22 0.68 -15.00 -4.34
N LEU A 23 -0.44 -15.70 -4.53
CA LEU A 23 -0.55 -17.15 -4.35
C LEU A 23 0.43 -17.92 -5.25
N PHE A 24 0.53 -17.56 -6.53
CA PHE A 24 1.38 -18.27 -7.49
C PHE A 24 2.84 -17.80 -7.49
N LEU A 25 3.11 -16.51 -7.24
CA LEU A 25 4.48 -15.99 -7.23
C LEU A 25 5.23 -16.32 -5.93
N THR A 26 4.54 -16.46 -4.79
CA THR A 26 5.20 -16.72 -3.51
C THR A 26 6.02 -18.01 -3.50
N PRO A 27 5.56 -19.18 -3.98
CA PRO A 27 6.37 -20.38 -3.99
C PRO A 27 7.61 -20.27 -4.89
N ALA A 28 7.49 -19.56 -6.01
CA ALA A 28 8.61 -19.32 -6.92
C ALA A 28 9.65 -18.39 -6.26
N ALA A 29 9.20 -17.35 -5.58
CA ALA A 29 10.07 -16.42 -4.84
C ALA A 29 10.81 -17.14 -3.69
N ILE A 30 10.11 -17.95 -2.90
CA ILE A 30 10.71 -18.75 -1.83
C ILE A 30 11.84 -19.62 -2.39
N ARG A 31 11.56 -20.38 -3.45
CA ARG A 31 12.57 -21.24 -4.10
C ARG A 31 13.78 -20.44 -4.59
N SER A 32 13.53 -19.32 -5.28
CA SER A 32 14.60 -18.46 -5.81
C SER A 32 15.46 -17.85 -4.70
N LEU A 33 14.83 -17.32 -3.64
CA LEU A 33 15.54 -16.70 -2.52
C LEU A 33 16.35 -17.71 -1.73
N THR A 34 15.80 -18.90 -1.48
CA THR A 34 16.49 -20.00 -0.80
C THR A 34 17.71 -20.48 -1.63
N ALA A 35 17.53 -20.66 -2.94
CA ALA A 35 18.62 -21.06 -3.83
C ALA A 35 19.77 -20.03 -3.86
N LYS A 36 19.41 -18.73 -3.76
CA LYS A 36 20.38 -17.63 -3.68
C LYS A 36 20.94 -17.38 -2.26
N ARG A 37 20.61 -18.24 -1.29
CA ARG A 37 20.98 -18.10 0.13
C ARG A 37 20.56 -16.76 0.75
N LYS A 38 19.50 -16.14 0.23
CA LYS A 38 18.88 -14.94 0.80
C LYS A 38 17.88 -15.35 1.87
N VAL A 39 18.38 -15.86 2.98
CA VAL A 39 17.61 -16.31 4.14
C VAL A 39 18.17 -15.68 5.40
N VAL A 40 17.29 -15.35 6.34
CA VAL A 40 17.64 -14.85 7.66
C VAL A 40 17.01 -15.74 8.73
N PRO A 41 17.65 -15.93 9.91
CA PRO A 41 17.04 -16.66 11.00
C PRO A 41 15.82 -15.88 11.52
N ASP A 42 14.70 -16.58 11.77
CA ASP A 42 13.54 -16.00 12.43
C ASP A 42 13.86 -15.76 13.91
N ALA A 43 14.12 -14.50 14.26
CA ALA A 43 14.54 -14.12 15.62
C ALA A 43 13.42 -14.34 16.67
N HIS A 44 12.16 -14.45 16.23
CA HIS A 44 10.99 -14.58 17.11
C HIS A 44 10.65 -16.02 17.46
N LYS A 45 11.30 -16.99 16.81
CA LYS A 45 11.12 -18.42 17.09
C LYS A 45 12.32 -19.00 17.81
N ALA A 46 12.08 -19.88 18.80
CA ALA A 46 13.14 -20.50 19.57
C ALA A 46 14.14 -21.29 18.70
N GLU A 47 13.64 -21.98 17.67
CA GLU A 47 14.43 -22.76 16.73
C GLU A 47 15.11 -21.94 15.63
N LYS A 48 14.77 -20.64 15.53
CA LYS A 48 15.32 -19.70 14.55
C LYS A 48 15.36 -20.26 13.12
N PRO A 49 14.24 -20.79 12.57
CA PRO A 49 14.25 -21.38 11.24
C PRO A 49 14.64 -20.34 10.18
N PRO A 50 15.35 -20.74 9.11
CA PRO A 50 15.72 -19.80 8.04
C PRO A 50 14.48 -19.37 7.24
N VAL A 51 14.27 -18.06 7.15
CA VAL A 51 13.15 -17.45 6.41
C VAL A 51 13.70 -16.68 5.21
N PRO A 52 13.18 -16.94 3.99
CA PRO A 52 13.57 -16.20 2.80
C PRO A 52 13.17 -14.71 2.89
N ARG A 53 14.09 -13.80 2.58
CA ARG A 53 13.86 -12.35 2.55
C ARG A 53 14.55 -11.71 1.33
N PRO A 54 14.01 -10.62 0.76
CA PRO A 54 12.74 -9.96 1.07
C PRO A 54 11.55 -10.60 0.31
N ALA A 55 10.37 -10.66 0.94
CA ALA A 55 9.12 -11.12 0.31
C ALA A 55 8.31 -10.00 -0.35
N GLY A 56 8.57 -8.75 0.01
CA GLY A 56 7.89 -7.55 -0.49
C GLY A 56 7.74 -7.45 -2.02
N PRO A 57 8.73 -7.84 -2.85
CA PRO A 57 8.62 -7.79 -4.30
C PRO A 57 7.45 -8.59 -4.87
N VAL A 58 7.10 -9.73 -4.28
CA VAL A 58 5.95 -10.53 -4.73
C VAL A 58 4.64 -9.78 -4.53
N ILE A 59 4.47 -9.19 -3.36
CA ILE A 59 3.28 -8.40 -3.01
C ILE A 59 3.20 -7.20 -3.93
N MET A 60 4.29 -6.45 -4.10
CA MET A 60 4.32 -5.26 -4.95
C MET A 60 3.99 -5.56 -6.41
N ILE A 61 4.57 -6.62 -7.00
CA ILE A 61 4.29 -7.00 -8.38
C ILE A 61 2.81 -7.36 -8.56
N SER A 62 2.24 -8.09 -7.59
CA SER A 62 0.84 -8.51 -7.65
C SER A 62 -0.13 -7.31 -7.54
N ILE A 63 0.16 -6.37 -6.63
CA ILE A 63 -0.63 -5.14 -6.47
C ILE A 63 -0.47 -4.24 -7.69
N ALA A 64 0.76 -4.00 -8.16
CA ALA A 64 1.02 -3.16 -9.32
C ALA A 64 0.34 -3.70 -10.59
N ALA A 65 0.33 -5.02 -10.80
CA ALA A 65 -0.39 -5.63 -11.92
C ALA A 65 -1.89 -5.35 -11.83
N ALA A 66 -2.49 -5.45 -10.65
CA ALA A 66 -3.89 -5.16 -10.42
C ALA A 66 -4.22 -3.66 -10.65
N GLU A 67 -3.38 -2.76 -10.12
CA GLU A 67 -3.52 -1.30 -10.28
C GLU A 67 -3.36 -0.89 -11.76
N ILE A 68 -2.42 -1.49 -12.50
CA ILE A 68 -2.25 -1.23 -13.93
C ILE A 68 -3.49 -1.67 -14.71
N VAL A 69 -4.02 -2.87 -14.44
CA VAL A 69 -5.24 -3.34 -15.08
C VAL A 69 -6.41 -2.40 -14.78
N LEU A 70 -6.56 -1.98 -13.53
CA LEU A 70 -7.61 -1.05 -13.12
C LEU A 70 -7.44 0.31 -13.83
N PHE A 71 -6.23 0.82 -13.92
CA PHE A 71 -5.94 2.05 -14.65
C PHE A 71 -6.34 1.94 -16.13
N VAL A 72 -5.96 0.86 -16.80
CA VAL A 72 -6.28 0.63 -18.22
C VAL A 72 -7.80 0.52 -18.45
N LEU A 73 -8.51 -0.10 -17.52
CA LEU A 73 -9.97 -0.27 -17.61
C LEU A 73 -10.75 1.03 -17.33
N THR A 74 -10.23 1.88 -16.45
CA THR A 74 -10.95 3.07 -16.00
C THR A 74 -10.39 4.37 -16.55
N MET A 75 -9.15 4.38 -17.03
CA MET A 75 -8.35 5.56 -17.42
C MET A 75 -8.35 6.65 -16.35
N ASN A 76 -8.53 6.27 -15.09
CA ASN A 76 -8.59 7.21 -13.97
C ASN A 76 -7.16 7.52 -13.48
N ILE A 77 -6.77 8.78 -13.62
CA ILE A 77 -5.43 9.26 -13.24
C ILE A 77 -5.13 9.09 -11.74
N ALA A 78 -6.14 9.04 -10.87
CA ALA A 78 -5.95 8.78 -9.45
C ALA A 78 -5.32 7.41 -9.19
N ILE A 79 -5.66 6.39 -10.00
CA ILE A 79 -5.08 5.06 -9.89
C ILE A 79 -3.59 5.08 -10.23
N LEU A 80 -3.21 5.89 -11.22
CA LEU A 80 -1.78 6.08 -11.56
C LEU A 80 -1.02 6.76 -10.42
N ALA A 81 -1.61 7.75 -9.76
CA ALA A 81 -0.99 8.40 -8.60
C ALA A 81 -0.84 7.42 -7.42
N ILE A 82 -1.85 6.56 -7.17
CA ILE A 82 -1.78 5.50 -6.16
C ILE A 82 -0.66 4.51 -6.50
N LEU A 83 -0.57 4.05 -7.75
CA LEU A 83 0.48 3.14 -8.21
C LEU A 83 1.89 3.74 -8.00
N LEU A 84 2.08 5.02 -8.35
CA LEU A 84 3.35 5.71 -8.14
C LEU A 84 3.68 5.85 -6.64
N THR A 85 2.70 6.21 -5.82
CA THR A 85 2.84 6.28 -4.36
C THR A 85 3.24 4.93 -3.78
N THR A 86 2.54 3.87 -4.16
CA THR A 86 2.81 2.49 -3.72
C THR A 86 4.20 2.03 -4.17
N ALA A 87 4.61 2.35 -5.41
CA ALA A 87 5.93 2.00 -5.94
C ALA A 87 7.06 2.72 -5.18
N ILE A 88 6.91 4.02 -4.90
CA ILE A 88 7.90 4.78 -4.13
C ILE A 88 7.99 4.24 -2.70
N ALA A 89 6.85 4.03 -2.03
CA ALA A 89 6.82 3.45 -0.69
C ALA A 89 7.47 2.06 -0.64
N PHE A 90 7.21 1.22 -1.65
CA PHE A 90 7.86 -0.07 -1.80
C PHE A 90 9.38 0.06 -1.94
N ILE A 91 9.88 0.97 -2.79
CA ILE A 91 11.33 1.19 -2.98
C ILE A 91 11.98 1.60 -1.66
N VAL A 92 11.36 2.51 -0.91
CA VAL A 92 11.85 2.93 0.41
C VAL A 92 11.90 1.75 1.38
N GLY A 93 10.84 0.96 1.48
CA GLY A 93 10.79 -0.23 2.33
C GLY A 93 11.81 -1.29 1.91
N TYR A 94 11.97 -1.52 0.61
CA TYR A 94 12.94 -2.47 0.08
C TYR A 94 14.41 -2.07 0.38
N ILE A 95 14.72 -0.77 0.32
CA ILE A 95 16.05 -0.26 0.69
C ILE A 95 16.27 -0.46 2.19
N ASP A 96 15.29 -0.10 3.02
CA ASP A 96 15.35 -0.27 4.48
C ASP A 96 15.53 -1.74 4.89
N ASP A 97 14.82 -2.66 4.24
CA ASP A 97 14.97 -4.11 4.47
C ASP A 97 16.31 -4.69 3.96
N SER A 98 16.91 -4.06 2.96
CA SER A 98 18.12 -4.54 2.31
C SER A 98 19.40 -4.00 2.92
N ARG A 99 19.31 -2.90 3.67
CA ARG A 99 20.47 -2.18 4.27
C ARG A 99 20.11 -1.71 5.67
N VAL A 100 21.12 -1.69 6.54
CA VAL A 100 20.95 -1.06 7.87
C VAL A 100 20.94 0.44 7.69
N MET A 101 19.75 1.04 7.76
CA MET A 101 19.56 2.48 7.61
C MET A 101 19.34 3.14 9.00
N PRO A 102 19.70 4.44 9.16
CA PRO A 102 19.40 5.16 10.39
C PRO A 102 17.87 5.31 10.56
N GLY A 103 17.38 5.31 11.79
CA GLY A 103 15.94 5.31 12.10
C GLY A 103 15.14 6.48 11.52
N TRP A 104 15.77 7.62 11.25
CA TRP A 104 15.12 8.78 10.61
C TRP A 104 14.93 8.62 9.09
N PHE A 105 15.71 7.71 8.44
CA PHE A 105 15.69 7.57 6.99
C PHE A 105 14.30 7.21 6.46
N LYS A 106 13.68 6.18 7.02
CA LYS A 106 12.42 5.64 6.54
C LYS A 106 11.27 6.66 6.58
N PRO A 107 10.98 7.32 7.73
CA PRO A 107 9.93 8.33 7.76
C PRO A 107 10.20 9.51 6.81
N VAL A 108 11.44 9.97 6.68
CA VAL A 108 11.79 11.05 5.76
C VAL A 108 11.68 10.61 4.29
N ALA A 109 12.19 9.43 3.95
CA ALA A 109 12.10 8.92 2.58
C ALA A 109 10.65 8.64 2.14
N LEU A 110 9.76 8.24 3.06
CA LEU A 110 8.34 8.05 2.79
C LEU A 110 7.58 9.35 2.48
N LEU A 111 8.14 10.52 2.80
CA LEU A 111 7.59 11.80 2.32
C LEU A 111 7.57 11.87 0.78
N ALA A 112 8.54 11.25 0.12
CA ALA A 112 8.55 11.19 -1.34
C ALA A 112 7.38 10.37 -1.90
N ALA A 113 6.87 9.39 -1.16
CA ALA A 113 5.71 8.61 -1.57
C ALA A 113 4.40 9.43 -1.53
N ALA A 114 4.35 10.52 -0.76
CA ALA A 114 3.20 11.42 -0.74
C ALA A 114 3.10 12.30 -2.00
N VAL A 115 4.23 12.55 -2.67
CA VAL A 115 4.31 13.51 -3.78
C VAL A 115 3.33 13.22 -4.93
N PRO A 116 3.18 11.99 -5.45
CA PRO A 116 2.25 11.73 -6.55
C PRO A 116 0.80 12.10 -6.22
N LEU A 117 0.35 11.81 -4.99
CA LEU A 117 -1.01 12.14 -4.55
C LEU A 117 -1.20 13.64 -4.38
N VAL A 118 -0.21 14.34 -3.81
CA VAL A 118 -0.26 15.80 -3.65
C VAL A 118 -0.23 16.50 -5.01
N VAL A 119 0.61 16.04 -5.95
CA VAL A 119 0.65 16.58 -7.32
C VAL A 119 -0.69 16.39 -8.02
N LEU A 120 -1.31 15.21 -7.88
CA LEU A 120 -2.63 14.96 -8.43
C LEU A 120 -3.68 15.91 -7.85
N ASP A 121 -3.68 16.09 -6.52
CA ASP A 121 -4.62 16.99 -5.83
C ASP A 121 -4.46 18.45 -6.29
N VAL A 122 -3.22 18.92 -6.46
CA VAL A 122 -2.93 20.28 -6.97
C VAL A 122 -3.38 20.45 -8.42
N LEU A 123 -3.17 19.45 -9.28
CA LEU A 123 -3.49 19.54 -10.70
C LEU A 123 -4.99 19.37 -11.00
N HIS A 124 -5.69 18.62 -10.18
CA HIS A 124 -7.09 18.24 -10.36
C HIS A 124 -8.00 18.76 -9.23
N MET A 125 -7.68 19.89 -8.65
CA MET A 125 -8.36 20.65 -7.61
C MET A 125 -9.75 20.09 -7.22
N GLY A 126 -9.80 19.19 -6.21
CA GLY A 126 -11.06 18.68 -5.67
C GLY A 126 -11.69 17.49 -6.40
N GLU A 127 -11.22 17.09 -7.59
CA GLU A 127 -11.78 15.92 -8.29
C GLU A 127 -11.52 14.60 -7.56
N VAL A 128 -10.42 14.51 -6.81
CA VAL A 128 -10.01 13.28 -6.13
C VAL A 128 -10.54 13.19 -4.71
N TYR A 129 -10.61 14.31 -4.00
CA TYR A 129 -10.94 14.34 -2.55
C TYR A 129 -12.23 15.07 -2.24
N GLY A 130 -12.93 15.61 -3.26
CA GLY A 130 -14.12 16.41 -3.08
C GLY A 130 -13.86 17.79 -2.44
N GLU A 131 -14.85 18.66 -2.49
CA GLU A 131 -14.73 20.04 -1.99
C GLU A 131 -14.84 20.16 -0.47
N SER A 132 -15.29 19.11 0.22
CA SER A 132 -15.54 19.17 1.67
C SER A 132 -15.46 17.82 2.36
N LEU A 133 -14.91 17.79 3.57
CA LEU A 133 -15.01 16.67 4.51
C LEU A 133 -16.26 16.82 5.38
N ASN A 134 -17.05 15.78 5.42
CA ASN A 134 -18.12 15.67 6.42
C ASN A 134 -17.51 15.25 7.76
N LEU A 135 -17.39 16.19 8.65
CA LEU A 135 -17.00 15.92 10.03
C LEU A 135 -18.25 15.67 10.88
N ILE A 136 -18.07 15.00 12.02
CA ILE A 136 -19.15 14.76 13.01
C ILE A 136 -19.85 16.08 13.42
N PHE A 137 -19.11 17.19 13.38
CA PHE A 137 -19.59 18.53 13.78
C PHE A 137 -19.92 19.47 12.62
N GLY A 138 -19.97 18.99 11.38
CA GLY A 138 -20.28 19.80 10.20
C GLY A 138 -19.33 19.57 9.01
N ARG A 139 -19.57 20.34 7.94
CA ARG A 139 -18.71 20.29 6.75
C ARG A 139 -17.53 21.25 6.92
N ALA A 140 -16.31 20.73 6.79
CA ALA A 140 -15.13 21.57 6.71
C ALA A 140 -14.58 21.53 5.28
N TYR A 141 -14.32 22.71 4.70
CA TYR A 141 -13.59 22.84 3.44
C TYR A 141 -12.09 22.72 3.74
N ILE A 142 -11.44 21.64 3.30
CA ILE A 142 -10.11 21.30 3.77
C ILE A 142 -9.10 21.01 2.65
N PRO A 143 -9.11 21.62 1.47
CA PRO A 143 -8.02 21.39 0.51
C PRO A 143 -6.64 21.73 1.12
N LEU A 144 -6.61 22.81 1.93
CA LEU A 144 -5.37 23.28 2.58
C LEU A 144 -4.86 22.32 3.67
N LEU A 145 -5.74 21.54 4.28
CA LEU A 145 -5.38 20.57 5.34
C LEU A 145 -5.03 19.19 4.76
N TYR A 146 -5.53 18.84 3.59
CA TYR A 146 -5.28 17.54 2.96
C TYR A 146 -3.82 17.36 2.58
N MET A 147 -3.18 18.37 1.98
CA MET A 147 -1.78 18.29 1.58
C MET A 147 -0.85 17.96 2.75
N PRO A 148 -0.83 18.75 3.86
CA PRO A 148 -0.01 18.39 5.00
C PRO A 148 -0.42 17.07 5.63
N LEU A 149 -1.71 16.72 5.59
CA LEU A 149 -2.21 15.46 6.14
C LEU A 149 -1.69 14.25 5.37
N ILE A 150 -1.63 14.29 4.04
CA ILE A 150 -1.05 13.23 3.21
C ILE A 150 0.43 13.02 3.55
N PHE A 151 1.20 14.12 3.70
CA PHE A 151 2.62 14.06 4.10
C PHE A 151 2.83 13.52 5.51
N VAL A 152 1.82 13.57 6.39
CA VAL A 152 1.88 12.99 7.74
C VAL A 152 1.40 11.54 7.72
N ILE A 153 0.25 11.26 7.10
CA ILE A 153 -0.38 9.93 7.14
C ILE A 153 0.49 8.87 6.48
N ILE A 154 1.07 9.13 5.30
CA ILE A 154 1.84 8.12 4.57
C ILE A 154 3.08 7.67 5.35
N PRO A 155 3.97 8.57 5.84
CA PRO A 155 5.10 8.16 6.67
C PRO A 155 4.69 7.51 8.00
N VAL A 156 3.68 8.04 8.66
CA VAL A 156 3.21 7.49 9.94
C VAL A 156 2.63 6.10 9.75
N ALA A 157 1.73 5.91 8.77
CA ALA A 157 1.15 4.60 8.49
C ALA A 157 2.21 3.57 8.10
N GLY A 158 3.11 3.92 7.18
CA GLY A 158 4.17 3.02 6.73
C GLY A 158 5.13 2.63 7.86
N ASN A 159 5.51 3.57 8.72
CA ASN A 159 6.39 3.29 9.86
C ASN A 159 5.67 2.51 10.96
N THR A 160 4.40 2.82 11.24
CA THR A 160 3.59 2.13 12.25
C THR A 160 3.35 0.67 11.86
N ILE A 161 2.94 0.41 10.61
CA ILE A 161 2.72 -0.97 10.13
C ILE A 161 4.01 -1.78 10.24
N ASN A 162 5.15 -1.20 9.88
CA ASN A 162 6.44 -1.87 10.04
C ASN A 162 6.78 -2.17 11.52
N SER A 163 6.40 -1.27 12.43
CA SER A 163 6.68 -1.43 13.86
C SER A 163 5.81 -2.49 14.54
N ILE A 164 4.58 -2.69 14.06
CA ILE A 164 3.66 -3.71 14.60
C ILE A 164 3.87 -5.10 13.98
N ASP A 165 4.63 -5.20 12.88
CA ASP A 165 4.90 -6.47 12.19
C ASP A 165 6.01 -7.28 12.88
N VAL A 166 5.88 -7.44 14.20
CA VAL A 166 6.81 -8.22 15.03
C VAL A 166 6.47 -9.71 15.01
N LEU A 167 5.17 -10.04 14.92
CA LEU A 167 4.68 -11.41 14.88
C LEU A 167 4.02 -11.72 13.55
N ASN A 168 4.20 -12.94 13.05
CA ASN A 168 3.61 -13.39 11.80
C ASN A 168 2.09 -13.21 11.80
N GLY A 169 1.58 -12.46 10.83
CA GLY A 169 0.16 -12.23 10.63
C GLY A 169 -0.42 -10.99 11.32
N VAL A 170 0.31 -10.31 12.20
CA VAL A 170 -0.20 -9.12 12.90
C VAL A 170 -0.46 -7.99 11.93
N ALA A 171 0.50 -7.64 11.07
CA ALA A 171 0.31 -6.57 10.09
C ALA A 171 -0.80 -6.91 9.07
N SER A 172 -0.84 -8.14 8.56
CA SER A 172 -1.89 -8.56 7.62
C SER A 172 -3.27 -8.61 8.28
N GLY A 173 -3.38 -9.11 9.51
CA GLY A 173 -4.62 -9.09 10.28
C GLY A 173 -5.11 -7.67 10.57
N PHE A 174 -4.22 -6.78 10.97
CA PHE A 174 -4.54 -5.36 11.15
C PHE A 174 -5.08 -4.72 9.87
N LEU A 175 -4.42 -4.95 8.73
CA LEU A 175 -4.85 -4.41 7.44
C LEU A 175 -6.24 -4.93 7.04
N ILE A 176 -6.53 -6.21 7.23
CA ILE A 176 -7.86 -6.78 6.96
C ILE A 176 -8.91 -6.07 7.80
N ILE A 177 -8.70 -5.92 9.11
CA ILE A 177 -9.64 -5.24 10.01
C ILE A 177 -9.82 -3.76 9.62
N ALA A 178 -8.73 -3.06 9.28
CA ALA A 178 -8.76 -1.65 8.92
C ALA A 178 -9.52 -1.38 7.59
N VAL A 179 -9.50 -2.33 6.66
CA VAL A 179 -10.18 -2.20 5.35
C VAL A 179 -11.69 -2.45 5.45
N ILE A 180 -12.17 -3.26 6.41
CA ILE A 180 -13.60 -3.57 6.56
C ILE A 180 -14.49 -2.31 6.65
N PRO A 181 -14.25 -1.33 7.53
CA PRO A 181 -15.09 -0.13 7.60
C PRO A 181 -15.01 0.72 6.32
N LEU A 182 -13.86 0.72 5.63
CA LEU A 182 -13.74 1.42 4.34
C LEU A 182 -14.61 0.77 3.27
N LEU A 183 -14.63 -0.57 3.18
CA LEU A 183 -15.51 -1.29 2.26
C LEU A 183 -16.99 -1.07 2.61
N ALA A 184 -17.33 -1.05 3.89
CA ALA A 184 -18.69 -0.77 4.33
C ALA A 184 -19.15 0.65 3.95
N SER A 185 -18.25 1.65 4.02
CA SER A 185 -18.57 3.04 3.66
C SER A 185 -18.82 3.26 2.16
N ILE A 186 -18.33 2.38 1.29
CA ILE A 186 -18.56 2.43 -0.15
C ILE A 186 -19.90 1.78 -0.52
N ALA A 187 -20.39 0.88 0.32
CA ALA A 187 -21.65 0.15 0.09
C ALA A 187 -22.90 0.91 0.53
N ILE A 188 -22.77 2.05 1.23
CA ILE A 188 -23.84 2.95 1.69
C ILE A 188 -23.95 4.15 0.76
#